data_5a1086440a5fc621a70feed0aef83e9e
#
_entry.id   5a1086440a5fc621a70feed0aef83e9e
#
_cell.length_a   1.000
_cell.length_b   1.000
_cell.length_c   1.000
_cell.angle_alpha   90.00
_cell.angle_beta   90.00
_cell.angle_gamma   90.00
#
_symmetry.space_group_name_H-M   'P 1'
#
loop_
_entity.id
_entity.type
_entity.pdbx_description
1 polymer ?
#
loop_
_entity_poly.entity_id
_entity_poly.type
_entity_poly.pdbx_seq_one_letter_code
_entity_poly.pdbx_strand_id
1 'polypeptide(L)'
;LALAAWGIISRLTARDALGQETAEDAVPTVVTLQPKPGAAGEDLALPGSVQAYYEAPIYARTSGYLKSWYTDIGTPVKKGELLAEIDTPEVDQQLSQAQADLATAKANYELSQSTNTRWQGLLATDSVSKQDADEKAGDAAAKKATMDSAAANLARLRDLESFKRVVAPFDGVVVARNTDVGALINAGQAAGSQLFRVSDVSKLRIYVQVPQPYASSMVPDLQADLKFAEHPGKSYQAKVVRTANAIDPAARTLQVELQYDNAKGELLPGAYAEVHFKLPVNMESLRVPANTLVFRSAGLQVATVKPDNTI
;
A
#
# COMPACT_ATOMS: atom_id res chain seq x y z
N LEU A 1 -55.57 -50.61 -73.87
CA LEU A 1 -56.12 -49.87 -72.74
C LEU A 1 -55.52 -50.32 -71.39
N ALA A 2 -55.40 -51.63 -71.10
CA ALA A 2 -54.88 -52.15 -69.83
C ALA A 2 -53.43 -51.78 -69.54
N LEU A 3 -52.52 -51.74 -70.52
CA LEU A 3 -51.09 -51.31 -70.36
C LEU A 3 -50.96 -49.83 -70.10
N ALA A 4 -51.86 -49.02 -70.67
CA ALA A 4 -51.82 -47.53 -70.36
C ALA A 4 -52.36 -47.26 -68.97
N ALA A 5 -53.39 -47.95 -68.51
CA ALA A 5 -53.90 -47.83 -67.16
C ALA A 5 -52.88 -48.30 -66.14
N TRP A 6 -52.15 -49.39 -66.35
CA TRP A 6 -51.09 -49.90 -65.51
C TRP A 6 -49.90 -48.89 -65.42
N GLY A 7 -49.52 -48.28 -66.55
CA GLY A 7 -48.46 -47.25 -66.58
C GLY A 7 -48.82 -45.96 -65.85
N ILE A 8 -50.10 -45.57 -65.86
CA ILE A 8 -50.58 -44.40 -65.10
C ILE A 8 -50.61 -44.72 -63.61
N ILE A 9 -51.14 -45.90 -63.24
CA ILE A 9 -51.20 -46.31 -61.83
C ILE A 9 -49.80 -46.46 -61.26
N SER A 10 -48.83 -47.09 -61.99
CA SER A 10 -47.46 -47.23 -61.51
C SER A 10 -46.73 -45.90 -61.38
N ARG A 11 -47.03 -44.90 -62.20
CA ARG A 11 -46.48 -43.55 -62.07
C ARG A 11 -47.09 -42.79 -60.92
N LEU A 12 -48.36 -42.97 -60.65
CA LEU A 12 -48.99 -42.31 -59.48
C LEU A 12 -48.47 -42.88 -58.15
N THR A 13 -48.36 -44.20 -58.04
CA THR A 13 -47.81 -44.86 -56.84
C THR A 13 -46.34 -44.57 -56.65
N ALA A 14 -45.53 -44.49 -57.73
CA ALA A 14 -44.14 -44.07 -57.63
C ALA A 14 -43.99 -42.58 -57.21
N ARG A 15 -44.92 -41.75 -57.68
CA ARG A 15 -44.92 -40.33 -57.29
C ARG A 15 -45.30 -40.13 -55.80
N ASP A 16 -46.26 -40.91 -55.30
CA ASP A 16 -46.66 -40.85 -53.87
C ASP A 16 -45.56 -41.44 -52.97
N ALA A 17 -44.88 -42.54 -53.42
CA ALA A 17 -43.73 -43.08 -52.70
C ALA A 17 -42.55 -42.11 -52.66
N LEU A 18 -42.23 -41.45 -53.79
CA LEU A 18 -41.19 -40.42 -53.83
C LEU A 18 -41.59 -39.21 -52.99
N GLY A 19 -42.87 -38.87 -52.94
CA GLY A 19 -43.34 -37.74 -52.06
C GLY A 19 -43.20 -38.06 -50.57
N GLN A 20 -43.39 -39.30 -50.16
CA GLN A 20 -43.24 -39.77 -48.81
C GLN A 20 -41.72 -39.83 -48.41
N GLU A 21 -40.88 -40.43 -49.27
CA GLU A 21 -39.43 -40.45 -49.06
C GLU A 21 -38.83 -39.01 -48.95
N THR A 22 -39.29 -38.13 -49.86
CA THR A 22 -38.82 -36.72 -49.83
C THR A 22 -39.29 -35.97 -48.58
N ALA A 23 -40.48 -36.33 -48.07
CA ALA A 23 -40.98 -35.73 -46.83
C ALA A 23 -40.25 -36.25 -45.57
N GLU A 24 -39.86 -37.54 -45.56
CA GLU A 24 -39.07 -38.15 -44.47
C GLU A 24 -37.63 -37.64 -44.50
N ASP A 25 -37.00 -37.53 -45.67
CA ASP A 25 -35.66 -37.01 -45.85
C ASP A 25 -35.56 -35.44 -45.56
N ALA A 26 -36.68 -34.73 -45.69
CA ALA A 26 -36.76 -33.32 -45.44
C ALA A 26 -36.76 -32.99 -43.93
N VAL A 27 -36.91 -33.98 -43.05
CA VAL A 27 -36.83 -33.73 -41.59
C VAL A 27 -35.37 -33.68 -41.18
N PRO A 28 -34.84 -32.51 -40.85
CA PRO A 28 -33.44 -32.39 -40.45
C PRO A 28 -33.17 -33.10 -39.12
N THR A 29 -32.23 -34.01 -39.10
CA THR A 29 -31.76 -34.65 -37.88
C THR A 29 -30.81 -33.68 -37.16
N VAL A 30 -31.18 -33.27 -35.97
CA VAL A 30 -30.37 -32.37 -35.14
C VAL A 30 -29.92 -33.08 -33.87
N VAL A 31 -28.70 -32.81 -33.47
CA VAL A 31 -28.19 -33.26 -32.17
C VAL A 31 -28.54 -32.20 -31.14
N THR A 32 -29.31 -32.58 -30.15
CA THR A 32 -29.68 -31.68 -29.04
C THR A 32 -28.72 -31.84 -27.87
N LEU A 33 -28.47 -30.77 -27.18
CA LEU A 33 -27.72 -30.77 -25.94
C LEU A 33 -28.43 -29.91 -24.87
N GLN A 34 -28.27 -30.28 -23.63
CA GLN A 34 -28.76 -29.47 -22.51
C GLN A 34 -27.72 -28.44 -22.11
N PRO A 35 -28.10 -27.16 -21.91
CA PRO A 35 -27.22 -26.16 -21.38
C PRO A 35 -26.68 -26.61 -20.00
N LYS A 36 -25.40 -26.44 -19.79
CA LYS A 36 -24.80 -26.70 -18.48
C LYS A 36 -24.64 -25.41 -17.72
N PRO A 37 -24.80 -25.39 -16.37
CA PRO A 37 -24.44 -24.26 -15.57
C PRO A 37 -22.98 -23.85 -15.85
N GLY A 38 -22.70 -22.57 -15.86
CA GLY A 38 -21.34 -22.05 -16.04
C GLY A 38 -20.38 -22.74 -15.07
N ALA A 39 -19.12 -22.91 -15.46
CA ALA A 39 -18.12 -23.51 -14.58
C ALA A 39 -18.03 -22.72 -13.27
N ALA A 40 -17.77 -23.43 -12.17
CA ALA A 40 -17.66 -22.84 -10.84
C ALA A 40 -16.56 -21.77 -10.83
N GLY A 41 -16.94 -20.49 -10.67
CA GLY A 41 -16.07 -19.34 -10.55
C GLY A 41 -15.53 -18.79 -11.87
N GLU A 42 -15.66 -17.50 -12.04
CA GLU A 42 -14.89 -16.78 -13.04
C GLU A 42 -13.51 -16.47 -12.47
N ASP A 43 -12.45 -16.98 -13.10
CA ASP A 43 -11.07 -16.67 -12.74
C ASP A 43 -10.70 -15.34 -13.41
N LEU A 44 -10.72 -14.28 -12.62
CA LEU A 44 -10.33 -12.94 -13.07
C LEU A 44 -8.85 -12.72 -12.78
N ALA A 45 -8.01 -12.86 -13.81
CA ALA A 45 -6.58 -12.61 -13.72
C ALA A 45 -6.27 -11.13 -14.05
N LEU A 46 -5.68 -10.41 -13.11
CA LEU A 46 -5.33 -9.00 -13.25
C LEU A 46 -3.88 -8.74 -12.79
N PRO A 47 -3.23 -7.75 -13.41
CA PRO A 47 -1.90 -7.33 -12.99
C PRO A 47 -1.94 -6.62 -11.64
N GLY A 48 -1.00 -6.96 -10.75
CA GLY A 48 -0.82 -6.33 -9.45
C GLY A 48 0.60 -5.82 -9.23
N SER A 49 0.71 -4.66 -8.62
CA SER A 49 2.00 -4.07 -8.19
C SER A 49 2.23 -4.39 -6.72
N VAL A 50 3.34 -5.04 -6.41
CA VAL A 50 3.71 -5.41 -5.05
C VAL A 50 4.52 -4.29 -4.41
N GLN A 51 4.11 -3.85 -3.24
CA GLN A 51 4.79 -2.80 -2.47
C GLN A 51 5.08 -3.29 -1.05
N ALA A 52 6.12 -2.71 -0.44
CA ALA A 52 6.39 -2.92 0.97
C ALA A 52 5.21 -2.43 1.85
N TYR A 53 5.07 -2.98 3.04
CA TYR A 53 4.02 -2.53 3.97
C TYR A 53 4.24 -1.07 4.40
N TYR A 54 5.47 -0.73 4.74
CA TYR A 54 5.95 0.64 4.90
C TYR A 54 7.25 0.81 4.11
N GLU A 55 7.41 1.97 3.52
CA GLU A 55 8.65 2.39 2.92
C GLU A 55 8.90 3.85 3.30
N ALA A 56 10.08 4.13 3.84
CA ALA A 56 10.46 5.48 4.21
C ALA A 56 11.82 5.86 3.63
N PRO A 57 11.88 6.95 2.87
CA PRO A 57 13.13 7.62 2.57
C PRO A 57 13.63 8.34 3.83
N ILE A 58 14.89 8.11 4.20
CA ILE A 58 15.53 8.68 5.37
C ILE A 58 16.37 9.87 4.92
N TYR A 59 16.05 11.04 5.46
CA TYR A 59 16.75 12.29 5.22
C TYR A 59 17.47 12.76 6.47
N ALA A 60 18.56 13.51 6.29
CA ALA A 60 19.21 14.19 7.39
C ALA A 60 18.35 15.36 7.90
N ARG A 61 18.35 15.56 9.23
CA ARG A 61 17.70 16.69 9.90
C ARG A 61 18.69 17.76 10.31
N THR A 62 19.99 17.49 10.19
CA THR A 62 21.09 18.44 10.45
C THR A 62 22.08 18.40 9.30
N SER A 63 22.77 19.53 9.07
CA SER A 63 23.84 19.64 8.07
C SER A 63 25.19 19.31 8.70
N GLY A 64 26.10 18.76 7.91
CA GLY A 64 27.43 18.36 8.33
C GLY A 64 28.08 17.41 7.33
N TYR A 65 29.11 16.72 7.74
CA TYR A 65 29.74 15.67 6.93
C TYR A 65 29.37 14.28 7.44
N LEU A 66 29.13 13.33 6.56
CA LEU A 66 28.88 11.96 6.99
C LEU A 66 30.16 11.38 7.59
N LYS A 67 30.15 11.11 8.89
CA LYS A 67 31.28 10.58 9.64
C LYS A 67 31.47 9.08 9.38
N SER A 68 30.37 8.33 9.47
CA SER A 68 30.35 6.89 9.25
C SER A 68 28.91 6.41 9.04
N TRP A 69 28.79 5.26 8.37
CA TRP A 69 27.55 4.49 8.28
C TRP A 69 27.79 3.10 8.89
N TYR A 70 26.74 2.50 9.44
CA TYR A 70 26.81 1.24 10.21
C TYR A 70 26.00 0.12 9.55
N THR A 71 25.12 0.45 8.60
CA THR A 71 24.24 -0.50 7.93
C THR A 71 24.30 -0.28 6.43
N ASP A 72 24.35 -1.37 5.66
CA ASP A 72 24.39 -1.31 4.19
C ASP A 72 23.13 -1.95 3.58
N ILE A 73 23.02 -1.88 2.24
CA ILE A 73 21.93 -2.44 1.47
C ILE A 73 21.76 -3.93 1.81
N GLY A 74 20.51 -4.36 2.01
CA GLY A 74 20.18 -5.74 2.37
C GLY A 74 20.24 -6.04 3.88
N THR A 75 20.74 -5.12 4.71
CA THR A 75 20.84 -5.33 6.16
C THR A 75 19.46 -5.16 6.83
N PRO A 76 19.00 -6.14 7.62
CA PRO A 76 17.83 -5.97 8.47
C PRO A 76 18.15 -5.01 9.62
N VAL A 77 17.23 -4.09 9.91
CA VAL A 77 17.36 -3.07 10.97
C VAL A 77 16.12 -3.02 11.84
N LYS A 78 16.32 -2.64 13.11
CA LYS A 78 15.24 -2.43 14.07
C LYS A 78 14.95 -0.94 14.25
N LYS A 79 13.73 -0.64 14.67
CA LYS A 79 13.32 0.73 15.02
C LYS A 79 14.29 1.34 16.04
N GLY A 80 14.83 2.53 15.71
CA GLY A 80 15.80 3.24 16.55
C GLY A 80 17.25 2.79 16.36
N GLU A 81 17.51 1.79 15.52
CA GLU A 81 18.88 1.35 15.19
C GLU A 81 19.62 2.41 14.41
N LEU A 82 20.90 2.60 14.74
CA LEU A 82 21.76 3.63 14.16
C LEU A 82 22.19 3.21 12.74
N LEU A 83 21.78 3.99 11.76
CA LEU A 83 22.14 3.79 10.35
C LEU A 83 23.43 4.50 9.98
N ALA A 84 23.57 5.77 10.46
CA ALA A 84 24.73 6.61 10.19
C ALA A 84 24.91 7.69 11.25
N GLU A 85 26.09 8.27 11.27
CA GLU A 85 26.43 9.42 12.13
C GLU A 85 26.98 10.57 11.26
N ILE A 86 26.45 11.78 11.52
CA ILE A 86 26.85 13.03 10.86
C ILE A 86 27.76 13.79 11.82
N ASP A 87 28.89 14.25 11.36
CA ASP A 87 29.79 15.11 12.08
C ASP A 87 29.26 16.56 12.02
N THR A 88 29.01 17.15 13.20
CA THR A 88 28.38 18.47 13.33
C THR A 88 29.16 19.35 14.32
N PRO A 89 30.45 19.70 14.05
CA PRO A 89 31.29 20.39 15.00
C PRO A 89 30.72 21.75 15.42
N GLU A 90 30.00 22.43 14.55
CA GLU A 90 29.37 23.71 14.85
C GLU A 90 28.25 23.58 15.89
N VAL A 91 27.41 22.53 15.77
CA VAL A 91 26.34 22.25 16.75
C VAL A 91 26.94 21.85 18.11
N ASP A 92 28.00 21.03 18.09
CA ASP A 92 28.69 20.60 19.32
C ASP A 92 29.31 21.78 20.07
N GLN A 93 29.90 22.76 19.35
CA GLN A 93 30.40 24.01 19.95
C GLN A 93 29.27 24.89 20.51
N GLN A 94 28.18 25.08 19.78
CA GLN A 94 27.00 25.81 20.24
C GLN A 94 26.39 25.17 21.49
N LEU A 95 26.34 23.86 21.55
CA LEU A 95 25.87 23.10 22.70
C LEU A 95 26.77 23.35 23.93
N SER A 96 28.09 23.31 23.76
CA SER A 96 29.06 23.60 24.82
C SER A 96 28.90 25.02 25.35
N GLN A 97 28.73 26.02 24.49
CA GLN A 97 28.47 27.39 24.85
C GLN A 97 27.16 27.52 25.65
N ALA A 98 26.06 26.92 25.19
CA ALA A 98 24.79 26.99 25.89
C ALA A 98 24.81 26.30 27.26
N GLN A 99 25.64 25.24 27.43
CA GLN A 99 25.89 24.65 28.76
C GLN A 99 26.56 25.61 29.70
N ALA A 100 27.58 26.37 29.23
CA ALA A 100 28.28 27.39 30.04
C ALA A 100 27.35 28.57 30.39
N ASP A 101 26.52 29.00 29.43
CA ASP A 101 25.54 30.08 29.65
C ASP A 101 24.51 29.70 30.71
N LEU A 102 23.97 28.46 30.65
CA LEU A 102 23.06 27.94 31.67
C LEU A 102 23.74 27.86 33.04
N ALA A 103 25.00 27.41 33.13
CA ALA A 103 25.75 27.34 34.38
C ALA A 103 25.90 28.73 35.01
N THR A 104 26.23 29.76 34.21
CA THR A 104 26.33 31.15 34.62
C THR A 104 24.97 31.69 35.08
N ALA A 105 23.91 31.50 34.32
CA ALA A 105 22.57 31.95 34.67
C ALA A 105 22.06 31.28 35.96
N LYS A 106 22.36 29.99 36.15
CA LYS A 106 22.03 29.24 37.37
C LYS A 106 22.75 29.79 38.60
N ALA A 107 24.06 30.04 38.51
CA ALA A 107 24.83 30.63 39.63
C ALA A 107 24.29 32.02 40.01
N ASN A 108 23.95 32.85 39.03
CA ASN A 108 23.34 34.16 39.27
C ASN A 108 21.97 34.05 39.96
N TYR A 109 21.13 33.09 39.52
CA TYR A 109 19.84 32.83 40.17
C TYR A 109 20.01 32.32 41.60
N GLU A 110 20.90 31.38 41.87
CA GLU A 110 21.18 30.84 43.21
C GLU A 110 21.64 31.96 44.17
N LEU A 111 22.50 32.87 43.70
CA LEU A 111 22.92 34.04 44.47
C LEU A 111 21.76 34.99 44.80
N SER A 112 20.94 35.34 43.78
CA SER A 112 19.79 36.23 43.97
C SER A 112 18.73 35.60 44.86
N GLN A 113 18.49 34.31 44.71
CA GLN A 113 17.56 33.53 45.53
C GLN A 113 18.00 33.49 47.01
N SER A 114 19.29 33.23 47.26
CA SER A 114 19.86 33.30 48.63
C SER A 114 19.72 34.68 49.24
N THR A 115 19.99 35.74 48.45
CA THR A 115 19.82 37.11 48.85
C THR A 115 18.35 37.42 49.18
N ASN A 116 17.43 37.09 48.30
CA ASN A 116 15.98 37.24 48.53
C ASN A 116 15.53 36.53 49.81
N THR A 117 15.92 35.27 50.03
CA THR A 117 15.56 34.49 51.23
C THR A 117 16.04 35.19 52.50
N ARG A 118 17.27 35.79 52.51
CA ARG A 118 17.81 36.54 53.61
C ARG A 118 17.00 37.80 53.86
N TRP A 119 16.70 38.61 52.85
CA TRP A 119 15.92 39.84 52.95
C TRP A 119 14.48 39.58 53.40
N GLN A 120 13.85 38.53 53.01
CA GLN A 120 12.53 38.07 53.50
C GLN A 120 12.60 37.76 55.02
N GLY A 121 13.68 37.14 55.50
CA GLY A 121 13.92 36.91 56.93
C GLY A 121 14.12 38.22 57.71
N LEU A 122 14.82 39.21 57.15
CA LEU A 122 15.01 40.50 57.75
C LEU A 122 13.73 41.34 57.77
N LEU A 123 12.90 41.24 56.74
CA LEU A 123 11.58 41.88 56.69
C LEU A 123 10.65 41.34 57.80
N ALA A 124 10.71 40.06 58.09
CA ALA A 124 9.90 39.42 59.13
C ALA A 124 10.26 39.91 60.54
N THR A 125 11.45 40.56 60.70
CA THR A 125 11.93 41.16 61.94
C THR A 125 11.91 42.72 61.93
N ASP A 126 11.20 43.33 60.96
CA ASP A 126 11.13 44.77 60.70
C ASP A 126 12.50 45.44 60.54
N SER A 127 13.55 44.72 60.16
CA SER A 127 14.92 45.19 60.02
C SER A 127 15.22 45.86 58.67
N VAL A 128 14.33 45.74 57.69
CA VAL A 128 14.42 46.28 56.32
C VAL A 128 13.06 46.79 55.85
N SER A 129 13.08 47.68 54.83
CA SER A 129 11.81 48.16 54.24
C SER A 129 11.18 47.10 53.37
N LYS A 130 9.86 47.14 53.27
CA LYS A 130 9.10 46.24 52.33
C LYS A 130 9.57 46.50 50.91
N GLN A 131 9.83 47.71 50.48
CA GLN A 131 10.29 48.07 49.16
C GLN A 131 11.60 47.36 48.80
N ASP A 132 12.58 47.38 49.74
CA ASP A 132 13.86 46.68 49.47
C ASP A 132 13.70 45.17 49.37
N ALA A 133 12.85 44.57 50.20
CA ALA A 133 12.55 43.12 50.11
C ALA A 133 11.86 42.77 48.80
N ASP A 134 10.88 43.60 48.36
CA ASP A 134 10.20 43.41 47.08
C ASP A 134 11.17 43.58 45.89
N GLU A 135 12.15 44.50 45.96
CA GLU A 135 13.21 44.63 44.94
C GLU A 135 14.06 43.35 44.81
N LYS A 136 14.47 42.76 45.93
CA LYS A 136 15.26 41.51 45.90
C LYS A 136 14.45 40.30 45.44
N ALA A 137 13.15 40.25 45.74
CA ALA A 137 12.24 39.26 45.21
C ALA A 137 12.09 39.42 43.69
N GLY A 138 11.95 40.63 43.18
CA GLY A 138 11.88 40.94 41.75
C GLY A 138 13.17 40.55 41.02
N ASP A 139 14.35 40.86 41.59
CA ASP A 139 15.65 40.46 41.03
C ASP A 139 15.77 38.92 40.96
N ALA A 140 15.40 38.20 42.01
CA ALA A 140 15.42 36.75 42.01
C ALA A 140 14.46 36.15 40.92
N ALA A 141 13.29 36.74 40.76
CA ALA A 141 12.35 36.33 39.70
C ALA A 141 12.91 36.61 38.30
N ALA A 142 13.58 37.76 38.10
CA ALA A 142 14.22 38.10 36.83
C ALA A 142 15.38 37.14 36.48
N LYS A 143 16.24 36.83 37.48
CA LYS A 143 17.34 35.86 37.31
C LYS A 143 16.83 34.44 37.04
N LYS A 144 15.74 34.06 37.69
CA LYS A 144 15.07 32.79 37.40
C LYS A 144 14.60 32.71 35.93
N ALA A 145 13.92 33.73 35.44
CA ALA A 145 13.47 33.79 34.06
C ALA A 145 14.64 33.70 33.06
N THR A 146 15.79 34.34 33.40
CA THR A 146 17.02 34.23 32.58
C THR A 146 17.57 32.81 32.58
N MET A 147 17.62 32.15 33.74
CA MET A 147 18.05 30.75 33.85
C MET A 147 17.11 29.80 33.06
N ASP A 148 15.79 29.98 33.17
CA ASP A 148 14.80 29.18 32.47
C ASP A 148 14.94 29.36 30.95
N SER A 149 15.22 30.57 30.47
CA SER A 149 15.50 30.86 29.05
C SER A 149 16.76 30.16 28.54
N ALA A 150 17.86 30.20 29.33
CA ALA A 150 19.11 29.50 29.01
C ALA A 150 18.90 27.97 28.99
N ALA A 151 18.10 27.44 29.92
CA ALA A 151 17.74 26.01 29.94
C ALA A 151 16.96 25.59 28.70
N ALA A 152 16.00 26.41 28.27
CA ALA A 152 15.24 26.16 27.06
C ALA A 152 16.12 26.17 25.79
N ASN A 153 17.09 27.13 25.72
CA ASN A 153 18.04 27.17 24.61
C ASN A 153 18.94 25.90 24.57
N LEU A 154 19.45 25.50 25.75
CA LEU A 154 20.23 24.25 25.86
C LEU A 154 19.42 23.02 25.42
N ALA A 155 18.17 22.94 25.83
CA ALA A 155 17.29 21.83 25.40
C ALA A 155 17.14 21.80 23.88
N ARG A 156 16.87 22.93 23.24
CA ARG A 156 16.78 23.05 21.77
C ARG A 156 18.06 22.59 21.07
N LEU A 157 19.24 22.95 21.59
CA LEU A 157 20.52 22.54 21.00
C LEU A 157 20.81 21.05 21.22
N ARG A 158 20.39 20.44 22.32
CA ARG A 158 20.45 18.99 22.54
C ARG A 158 19.57 18.22 21.54
N ASP A 159 18.39 18.74 21.25
CA ASP A 159 17.54 18.15 20.24
C ASP A 159 18.20 18.21 18.85
N LEU A 160 18.82 19.34 18.49
CA LEU A 160 19.58 19.47 17.25
C LEU A 160 20.78 18.52 17.20
N GLU A 161 21.51 18.40 18.30
CA GLU A 161 22.64 17.47 18.42
C GLU A 161 22.20 16.02 18.27
N SER A 162 21.03 15.66 18.78
CA SER A 162 20.49 14.30 18.64
C SER A 162 20.28 13.90 17.19
N PHE A 163 20.04 14.87 16.27
CA PHE A 163 19.81 14.62 14.85
C PHE A 163 21.05 14.23 14.07
N LYS A 164 22.25 14.35 14.66
CA LYS A 164 23.47 13.79 14.06
C LYS A 164 23.41 12.27 13.94
N ARG A 165 22.59 11.61 14.75
CA ARG A 165 22.35 10.16 14.71
C ARG A 165 21.17 9.86 13.80
N VAL A 166 21.45 9.35 12.63
CA VAL A 166 20.43 8.90 11.67
C VAL A 166 19.98 7.49 12.06
N VAL A 167 18.71 7.32 12.42
CA VAL A 167 18.16 6.05 12.93
C VAL A 167 17.00 5.56 12.08
N ALA A 168 16.76 4.24 12.10
CA ALA A 168 15.64 3.61 11.44
C ALA A 168 14.30 3.98 12.12
N PRO A 169 13.25 4.37 11.38
CA PRO A 169 11.96 4.77 11.96
C PRO A 169 11.08 3.58 12.36
N PHE A 170 11.30 2.41 11.77
CA PHE A 170 10.59 1.15 12.00
C PHE A 170 11.49 -0.05 11.68
N ASP A 171 11.05 -1.24 12.05
CA ASP A 171 11.71 -2.50 11.73
C ASP A 171 11.60 -2.79 10.24
N GLY A 172 12.71 -3.11 9.58
CA GLY A 172 12.71 -3.35 8.14
C GLY A 172 14.07 -3.73 7.59
N VAL A 173 14.24 -3.54 6.29
CA VAL A 173 15.50 -3.79 5.56
C VAL A 173 15.93 -2.51 4.87
N VAL A 174 17.23 -2.22 4.88
CA VAL A 174 17.81 -1.12 4.09
C VAL A 174 17.80 -1.51 2.61
N VAL A 175 16.99 -0.83 1.80
CA VAL A 175 16.87 -1.14 0.36
C VAL A 175 17.69 -0.20 -0.53
N ALA A 176 18.10 0.94 0.01
CA ALA A 176 19.02 1.84 -0.70
C ALA A 176 19.89 2.62 0.29
N ARG A 177 21.14 2.89 -0.10
CA ARG A 177 22.08 3.81 0.53
C ARG A 177 22.63 4.74 -0.56
N ASN A 178 22.34 6.04 -0.42
CA ASN A 178 22.71 7.06 -1.42
C ASN A 178 23.74 8.04 -0.89
N THR A 179 24.48 7.66 0.14
CA THR A 179 25.51 8.50 0.77
C THR A 179 26.74 7.68 1.09
N ASP A 180 27.88 8.36 1.26
CA ASP A 180 29.13 7.71 1.64
C ASP A 180 29.92 8.56 2.64
N VAL A 181 30.91 7.96 3.32
CA VAL A 181 31.74 8.63 4.30
C VAL A 181 32.41 9.86 3.68
N GLY A 182 32.36 11.00 4.38
CA GLY A 182 32.89 12.26 3.91
C GLY A 182 31.95 13.05 3.00
N ALA A 183 30.77 12.54 2.64
CA ALA A 183 29.78 13.28 1.87
C ALA A 183 29.26 14.48 2.66
N LEU A 184 29.14 15.63 1.99
CA LEU A 184 28.50 16.81 2.56
C LEU A 184 26.96 16.60 2.59
N ILE A 185 26.39 16.68 3.76
CA ILE A 185 24.97 16.54 4.01
C ILE A 185 24.37 17.93 4.24
N ASN A 186 23.38 18.30 3.46
CA ASN A 186 22.63 19.55 3.60
C ASN A 186 21.20 19.24 4.05
N ALA A 187 20.85 19.65 5.28
CA ALA A 187 19.49 19.56 5.78
C ALA A 187 18.64 20.73 5.28
N GLY A 188 17.35 20.49 5.02
CA GLY A 188 16.39 21.56 4.76
C GLY A 188 16.31 22.09 3.33
N GLN A 189 17.04 21.57 2.38
CA GLN A 189 16.77 21.84 0.95
C GLN A 189 15.59 20.99 0.47
N ALA A 190 14.72 21.55 -0.36
CA ALA A 190 13.53 20.85 -0.90
C ALA A 190 13.86 19.58 -1.71
N ALA A 191 15.13 19.37 -2.03
CA ALA A 191 15.71 18.19 -2.66
C ALA A 191 16.87 17.60 -1.82
N GLY A 192 16.77 17.66 -0.49
CA GLY A 192 17.75 17.00 0.39
C GLY A 192 18.02 15.58 -0.08
N SER A 193 19.30 15.20 -0.21
CA SER A 193 19.66 13.86 -0.66
C SER A 193 19.11 12.83 0.32
N GLN A 194 18.28 11.93 -0.17
CA GLN A 194 17.87 10.75 0.59
C GLN A 194 19.13 9.98 0.98
N LEU A 195 19.38 9.77 2.27
CA LEU A 195 20.55 9.04 2.74
C LEU A 195 20.35 7.53 2.64
N PHE A 196 19.23 7.06 3.16
CA PHE A 196 18.83 5.65 3.15
C PHE A 196 17.37 5.52 2.73
N ARG A 197 17.01 4.31 2.32
CA ARG A 197 15.62 3.90 2.20
C ARG A 197 15.43 2.60 2.99
N VAL A 198 14.49 2.62 3.90
CA VAL A 198 14.14 1.45 4.74
C VAL A 198 12.74 1.00 4.35
N SER A 199 12.58 -0.31 4.11
CA SER A 199 11.31 -0.92 3.74
C SER A 199 10.96 -2.05 4.70
N ASP A 200 9.72 -2.05 5.19
CA ASP A 200 9.15 -3.19 5.92
C ASP A 200 8.67 -4.22 4.90
N VAL A 201 9.40 -5.31 4.79
CA VAL A 201 9.14 -6.41 3.86
C VAL A 201 8.44 -7.60 4.52
N SER A 202 8.12 -7.51 5.82
CA SER A 202 7.44 -8.58 6.58
C SER A 202 6.03 -8.84 6.09
N LYS A 203 5.38 -7.80 5.59
CA LYS A 203 4.08 -7.83 4.90
C LYS A 203 4.20 -7.09 3.58
N LEU A 204 3.43 -7.53 2.60
CA LEU A 204 3.39 -6.88 1.30
C LEU A 204 1.96 -6.40 1.01
N ARG A 205 1.88 -5.25 0.36
CA ARG A 205 0.66 -4.70 -0.20
C ARG A 205 0.66 -4.92 -1.70
N ILE A 206 -0.42 -5.45 -2.22
CA ILE A 206 -0.57 -5.66 -3.65
C ILE A 206 -1.72 -4.77 -4.13
N TYR A 207 -1.40 -3.83 -5.00
CA TYR A 207 -2.39 -2.93 -5.60
C TYR A 207 -2.79 -3.45 -6.97
N VAL A 208 -4.10 -3.62 -7.15
CA VAL A 208 -4.70 -4.11 -8.38
C VAL A 208 -5.74 -3.10 -8.87
N GLN A 209 -5.73 -2.81 -10.17
CA GLN A 209 -6.73 -1.98 -10.81
C GLN A 209 -7.82 -2.88 -11.40
N VAL A 210 -8.96 -2.97 -10.72
CA VAL A 210 -10.07 -3.85 -11.09
C VAL A 210 -11.04 -3.10 -11.99
N PRO A 211 -11.37 -3.61 -13.20
CA PRO A 211 -12.35 -2.98 -14.08
C PRO A 211 -13.73 -2.84 -13.43
N GLN A 212 -14.43 -1.74 -13.74
CA GLN A 212 -15.73 -1.37 -13.15
C GLN A 212 -16.77 -2.50 -13.10
N PRO A 213 -16.93 -3.38 -14.13
CA PRO A 213 -17.92 -4.47 -14.07
C PRO A 213 -17.73 -5.45 -12.91
N TYR A 214 -16.48 -5.59 -12.42
CA TYR A 214 -16.13 -6.49 -11.32
C TYR A 214 -16.03 -5.79 -9.95
N ALA A 215 -16.20 -4.46 -9.92
CA ALA A 215 -16.01 -3.65 -8.72
C ALA A 215 -16.91 -4.08 -7.55
N SER A 216 -18.17 -4.47 -7.84
CA SER A 216 -19.13 -4.91 -6.82
C SER A 216 -18.78 -6.24 -6.16
N SER A 217 -17.94 -7.06 -6.83
CA SER A 217 -17.48 -8.37 -6.32
C SER A 217 -16.26 -8.26 -5.42
N MET A 218 -15.61 -7.07 -5.35
CA MET A 218 -14.42 -6.84 -4.54
C MET A 218 -14.80 -6.51 -3.10
N VAL A 219 -15.09 -7.54 -2.34
CA VAL A 219 -15.45 -7.42 -0.92
C VAL A 219 -14.23 -7.68 -0.02
N PRO A 220 -14.19 -7.11 1.19
CA PRO A 220 -13.16 -7.45 2.17
C PRO A 220 -13.09 -8.96 2.43
N ASP A 221 -11.88 -9.47 2.72
CA ASP A 221 -11.55 -10.89 2.92
C ASP A 221 -11.72 -11.79 1.69
N LEU A 222 -12.04 -11.25 0.51
CA LEU A 222 -11.99 -12.01 -0.73
C LEU A 222 -10.56 -12.52 -0.95
N GLN A 223 -10.43 -13.83 -1.15
CA GLN A 223 -9.14 -14.46 -1.40
C GLN A 223 -8.76 -14.36 -2.87
N ALA A 224 -7.48 -14.12 -3.11
CA ALA A 224 -6.89 -14.15 -4.43
C ALA A 224 -5.57 -14.92 -4.41
N ASP A 225 -5.30 -15.63 -5.46
CA ASP A 225 -4.05 -16.34 -5.66
C ASP A 225 -3.07 -15.43 -6.43
N LEU A 226 -1.89 -15.20 -5.86
CA LEU A 226 -0.82 -14.44 -6.51
C LEU A 226 0.12 -15.41 -7.20
N LYS A 227 0.43 -15.13 -8.46
CA LYS A 227 1.45 -15.84 -9.23
C LYS A 227 2.55 -14.88 -9.65
N PHE A 228 3.79 -15.34 -9.55
CA PHE A 228 4.97 -14.55 -9.89
C PHE A 228 5.78 -15.29 -10.97
N ALA A 229 6.30 -14.53 -11.93
CA ALA A 229 7.13 -15.09 -12.99
C ALA A 229 8.43 -15.71 -12.44
N GLU A 230 8.96 -15.15 -11.33
CA GLU A 230 10.17 -15.62 -10.65
C GLU A 230 9.97 -16.94 -9.89
N HIS A 231 8.72 -17.31 -9.61
CA HIS A 231 8.36 -18.52 -8.87
C HIS A 231 7.37 -19.39 -9.64
N PRO A 232 7.75 -19.96 -10.80
CA PRO A 232 6.85 -20.74 -11.64
C PRO A 232 6.30 -21.95 -10.87
N GLY A 233 4.96 -22.13 -10.95
CA GLY A 233 4.25 -23.23 -10.29
C GLY A 233 3.95 -23.01 -8.79
N LYS A 234 4.40 -21.92 -8.16
CA LYS A 234 3.99 -21.52 -6.82
C LYS A 234 2.82 -20.53 -6.88
N SER A 235 1.90 -20.67 -5.94
CA SER A 235 0.81 -19.73 -5.71
C SER A 235 0.83 -19.26 -4.27
N TYR A 236 0.65 -17.95 -4.07
CA TYR A 236 0.65 -17.32 -2.76
C TYR A 236 -0.73 -16.71 -2.49
N GLN A 237 -1.33 -17.04 -1.36
CA GLN A 237 -2.68 -16.59 -1.03
C GLN A 237 -2.65 -15.22 -0.37
N ALA A 238 -3.30 -14.25 -0.99
CA ALA A 238 -3.52 -12.93 -0.43
C ALA A 238 -5.01 -12.67 -0.20
N LYS A 239 -5.32 -11.66 0.63
CA LYS A 239 -6.67 -11.26 0.95
C LYS A 239 -6.90 -9.79 0.58
N VAL A 240 -8.07 -9.49 0.04
CA VAL A 240 -8.53 -8.11 -0.13
C VAL A 240 -8.76 -7.51 1.25
N VAL A 241 -8.07 -6.40 1.54
CA VAL A 241 -8.21 -5.69 2.82
C VAL A 241 -9.08 -4.46 2.66
N ARG A 242 -8.92 -3.74 1.55
CA ARG A 242 -9.67 -2.52 1.28
C ARG A 242 -9.75 -2.22 -0.20
N THR A 243 -10.70 -1.38 -0.54
CA THR A 243 -10.83 -0.77 -1.86
C THR A 243 -10.79 0.75 -1.74
N ALA A 244 -10.52 1.44 -2.83
CA ALA A 244 -10.56 2.92 -2.84
C ALA A 244 -11.98 3.48 -2.66
N ASN A 245 -13.03 2.66 -2.73
CA ASN A 245 -14.44 3.05 -2.70
C ASN A 245 -14.82 4.12 -3.73
N ALA A 246 -13.97 4.33 -4.73
CA ALA A 246 -14.18 5.25 -5.82
C ALA A 246 -13.59 4.66 -7.10
N ILE A 247 -14.30 4.84 -8.21
CA ILE A 247 -13.82 4.44 -9.54
C ILE A 247 -13.02 5.61 -10.11
N ASP A 248 -11.81 5.33 -10.57
CA ASP A 248 -11.02 6.29 -11.35
C ASP A 248 -11.74 6.55 -12.69
N PRO A 249 -12.15 7.81 -12.96
CA PRO A 249 -12.91 8.12 -14.17
C PRO A 249 -12.08 8.01 -15.45
N ALA A 250 -10.76 8.14 -15.37
CA ALA A 250 -9.87 8.04 -16.52
C ALA A 250 -9.63 6.59 -16.94
N ALA A 251 -9.32 5.72 -15.97
CA ALA A 251 -9.04 4.31 -16.22
C ALA A 251 -10.30 3.41 -16.16
N ARG A 252 -11.40 3.91 -15.61
CA ARG A 252 -12.62 3.12 -15.33
C ARG A 252 -12.34 1.90 -14.44
N THR A 253 -11.45 2.04 -13.47
CA THR A 253 -11.03 0.98 -12.56
C THR A 253 -11.26 1.35 -11.10
N LEU A 254 -11.48 0.32 -10.27
CA LEU A 254 -11.45 0.39 -8.81
C LEU A 254 -10.09 -0.08 -8.32
N GLN A 255 -9.38 0.75 -7.55
CA GLN A 255 -8.15 0.30 -6.90
C GLN A 255 -8.48 -0.58 -5.69
N VAL A 256 -7.90 -1.78 -5.68
CA VAL A 256 -8.05 -2.79 -4.63
C VAL A 256 -6.69 -3.06 -4.01
N GLU A 257 -6.63 -3.07 -2.68
CA GLU A 257 -5.44 -3.44 -1.93
C GLU A 257 -5.61 -4.83 -1.32
N LEU A 258 -4.69 -5.73 -1.68
CA LEU A 258 -4.55 -7.02 -1.03
C LEU A 258 -3.32 -6.99 -0.12
N GLN A 259 -3.34 -7.84 0.89
CA GLN A 259 -2.19 -8.06 1.78
C GLN A 259 -1.75 -9.52 1.75
N TYR A 260 -0.42 -9.68 1.80
CA TYR A 260 0.25 -10.97 1.90
C TYR A 260 1.25 -10.94 3.05
N ASP A 261 1.24 -11.98 3.89
CA ASP A 261 2.20 -12.16 5.00
C ASP A 261 3.49 -12.79 4.44
N ASN A 262 4.55 -11.99 4.36
CA ASN A 262 5.84 -12.37 3.78
C ASN A 262 6.88 -12.70 4.86
N ALA A 263 6.49 -13.38 5.93
CA ALA A 263 7.36 -13.69 7.08
C ALA A 263 8.65 -14.43 6.70
N LYS A 264 8.65 -15.16 5.58
CA LYS A 264 9.83 -15.87 5.05
C LYS A 264 10.72 -15.01 4.15
N GLY A 265 10.28 -13.80 3.76
CA GLY A 265 11.02 -12.93 2.85
C GLY A 265 11.16 -13.49 1.42
N GLU A 266 10.26 -14.39 0.99
CA GLU A 266 10.35 -15.03 -0.33
C GLU A 266 10.01 -14.06 -1.47
N LEU A 267 9.15 -13.09 -1.22
CA LEU A 267 8.70 -12.11 -2.20
C LEU A 267 9.35 -10.76 -1.94
N LEU A 268 9.73 -10.08 -3.02
CA LEU A 268 10.37 -8.77 -2.94
C LEU A 268 9.37 -7.66 -3.30
N PRO A 269 9.36 -6.54 -2.57
CA PRO A 269 8.62 -5.35 -2.98
C PRO A 269 9.18 -4.83 -4.31
N GLY A 270 8.32 -4.25 -5.14
CA GLY A 270 8.66 -3.84 -6.51
C GLY A 270 8.40 -4.92 -7.56
N ALA A 271 8.14 -6.16 -7.15
CA ALA A 271 7.77 -7.24 -8.06
C ALA A 271 6.39 -7.00 -8.69
N TYR A 272 6.16 -7.72 -9.79
CA TYR A 272 4.89 -7.73 -10.50
C TYR A 272 4.19 -9.07 -10.27
N ALA A 273 2.95 -9.03 -9.84
CA ALA A 273 2.15 -10.22 -9.57
C ALA A 273 0.98 -10.35 -10.57
N GLU A 274 0.70 -11.55 -11.02
CA GLU A 274 -0.58 -11.88 -11.63
C GLU A 274 -1.54 -12.31 -10.52
N VAL A 275 -2.61 -11.52 -10.31
CA VAL A 275 -3.58 -11.71 -9.23
C VAL A 275 -4.82 -12.38 -9.77
N HIS A 276 -5.11 -13.59 -9.31
CA HIS A 276 -6.25 -14.39 -9.69
C HIS A 276 -7.34 -14.31 -8.63
N PHE A 277 -8.42 -13.60 -8.94
CA PHE A 277 -9.59 -13.51 -8.08
C PHE A 277 -10.56 -14.65 -8.40
N LYS A 278 -10.92 -15.43 -7.39
CA LYS A 278 -11.97 -16.45 -7.48
C LYS A 278 -13.32 -15.79 -7.21
N LEU A 279 -13.96 -15.29 -8.24
CA LEU A 279 -15.25 -14.65 -8.11
C LEU A 279 -16.36 -15.68 -7.89
N PRO A 280 -17.36 -15.39 -7.03
CA PRO A 280 -18.53 -16.24 -6.89
C PRO A 280 -19.28 -16.34 -8.21
N VAL A 281 -19.75 -17.56 -8.52
CA VAL A 281 -20.52 -17.82 -9.75
C VAL A 281 -21.84 -17.07 -9.71
N ASN A 282 -22.16 -16.36 -10.77
CA ASN A 282 -23.56 -16.08 -11.04
C ASN A 282 -24.21 -17.38 -11.56
N MET A 283 -24.97 -18.08 -10.71
CA MET A 283 -25.59 -19.37 -11.00
C MET A 283 -26.62 -19.30 -12.15
N GLU A 284 -26.94 -18.10 -12.62
CA GLU A 284 -27.87 -17.88 -13.73
C GLU A 284 -27.23 -17.99 -15.11
N SER A 285 -25.89 -18.04 -15.20
CA SER A 285 -25.21 -18.17 -16.48
C SER A 285 -25.22 -19.64 -16.99
N LEU A 286 -25.86 -19.89 -18.12
CA LEU A 286 -25.82 -21.17 -18.83
C LEU A 286 -24.77 -21.10 -19.92
N ARG A 287 -23.96 -22.16 -20.06
CA ARG A 287 -22.98 -22.29 -21.15
C ARG A 287 -23.49 -23.29 -22.21
N VAL A 288 -23.34 -22.87 -23.44
CA VAL A 288 -23.56 -23.72 -24.62
C VAL A 288 -22.30 -23.72 -25.49
N PRO A 289 -21.95 -24.80 -26.15
CA PRO A 289 -20.84 -24.84 -27.11
C PRO A 289 -21.04 -23.81 -28.23
N ALA A 290 -19.94 -23.23 -28.71
CA ALA A 290 -20.01 -22.20 -29.76
C ALA A 290 -20.66 -22.68 -31.06
N ASN A 291 -20.62 -23.98 -31.35
CA ASN A 291 -21.25 -24.60 -32.52
C ASN A 291 -22.79 -24.65 -32.46
N THR A 292 -23.41 -24.32 -31.31
CA THR A 292 -24.87 -24.18 -31.20
C THR A 292 -25.37 -22.79 -31.54
N LEU A 293 -24.45 -21.82 -31.71
CA LEU A 293 -24.77 -20.44 -32.00
C LEU A 293 -25.03 -20.25 -33.50
N VAL A 294 -26.20 -19.70 -33.83
CA VAL A 294 -26.60 -19.36 -35.18
C VAL A 294 -26.51 -17.86 -35.39
N PHE A 295 -25.65 -17.45 -36.33
CA PHE A 295 -25.51 -16.06 -36.72
C PHE A 295 -26.51 -15.72 -37.81
N ARG A 296 -27.44 -14.80 -37.56
CA ARG A 296 -28.41 -14.28 -38.51
C ARG A 296 -28.35 -12.76 -38.59
N SER A 297 -29.00 -12.20 -39.58
CA SER A 297 -29.07 -10.71 -39.75
C SER A 297 -29.71 -10.00 -38.54
N ALA A 298 -30.53 -10.71 -37.75
CA ALA A 298 -31.16 -10.22 -36.52
C ALA A 298 -30.25 -10.37 -35.27
N GLY A 299 -29.05 -10.94 -35.41
CA GLY A 299 -28.10 -11.16 -34.33
C GLY A 299 -27.80 -12.62 -34.03
N LEU A 300 -27.18 -12.85 -32.88
CA LEU A 300 -26.82 -14.17 -32.39
C LEU A 300 -28.04 -14.85 -31.78
N GLN A 301 -28.32 -16.06 -32.21
CA GLN A 301 -29.50 -16.85 -31.81
C GLN A 301 -29.11 -18.27 -31.43
N VAL A 302 -29.94 -18.91 -30.61
CA VAL A 302 -29.88 -20.35 -30.31
C VAL A 302 -31.22 -20.96 -30.67
N ALA A 303 -31.19 -22.06 -31.40
CA ALA A 303 -32.41 -22.85 -31.71
C ALA A 303 -32.77 -23.73 -30.50
N THR A 304 -34.00 -23.71 -30.07
CA THR A 304 -34.53 -24.58 -29.00
C THR A 304 -35.54 -25.57 -29.58
N VAL A 305 -35.39 -26.83 -29.20
CA VAL A 305 -36.34 -27.88 -29.60
C VAL A 305 -37.47 -27.93 -28.57
N LYS A 306 -38.68 -27.79 -29.05
CA LYS A 306 -39.90 -27.91 -28.23
C LYS A 306 -40.26 -29.35 -27.91
N PRO A 307 -41.20 -29.62 -26.96
CA PRO A 307 -41.64 -30.98 -26.64
C PRO A 307 -42.33 -31.71 -27.80
N ASP A 308 -42.79 -30.97 -28.79
CA ASP A 308 -43.41 -31.49 -30.03
C ASP A 308 -42.39 -31.79 -31.16
N ASN A 309 -41.08 -31.75 -30.83
CA ASN A 309 -39.96 -31.91 -31.78
C ASN A 309 -39.89 -30.83 -32.88
N THR A 310 -40.50 -29.68 -32.70
CA THR A 310 -40.34 -28.51 -33.58
C THR A 310 -39.21 -27.61 -33.07
N ILE A 311 -38.52 -26.89 -33.97
CA ILE A 311 -37.46 -25.93 -33.65
C ILE A 311 -37.99 -24.50 -33.73
#